data_375db01692fa23d1a4379cb16b97a83d
#
_entry.id   375db01692fa23d1a4379cb16b97a83d
#
_cell.length_a   1.000
_cell.length_b   1.000
_cell.length_c   1.000
_cell.angle_alpha   90.00
_cell.angle_beta   90.00
_cell.angle_gamma   90.00
#
_symmetry.space_group_name_H-M   'P 1'
#
loop_
_entity.id
_entity.type
_entity.pdbx_description
1 polymer ?
#
loop_
_entity_poly.entity_id
_entity_poly.type
_entity_poly.pdbx_seq_one_letter_code
_entity_poly.pdbx_strand_id
1 'polypeptide(L)'
;MAGCTPENWSLQELSSALQDTHKDHKIVVPMFQRGSGRWGKEQERTFIDSLIKGYPVGTMLFYKTVENNIETYILVDGLQRGNCIRKYMNNPTEFFYDSSISDDFCKNILKIVKRNNEEDYHIIRTLLTDFIKKQKTFKNLQYYNPAKEIAEKFGAGYECIGDLITTITDFFEERQDLYDSIANTIIPVIVYSGDEATLPEIFDRINSKGTPLDKYEIYAAAWPINEKYTISNTRIVEYVIAKYDAFVSDGYKIY
;
A
#
# COMPACT_ATOMS: atom_id res chain seq x y z
N MET A 1 15.92 11.80 -28.67
CA MET A 1 16.47 12.36 -27.44
C MET A 1 16.03 11.46 -26.30
N ALA A 2 17.00 10.91 -25.56
CA ALA A 2 16.69 10.25 -24.30
C ALA A 2 16.03 11.27 -23.36
N GLY A 3 14.92 10.97 -22.76
CA GLY A 3 14.18 11.93 -21.95
C GLY A 3 13.38 11.30 -20.85
N CYS A 4 13.07 12.12 -19.85
CA CYS A 4 12.09 11.78 -18.83
C CYS A 4 10.73 12.31 -19.28
N THR A 5 9.73 11.45 -19.31
CA THR A 5 8.35 11.81 -19.63
C THR A 5 7.49 11.67 -18.36
N PRO A 6 6.78 12.73 -17.95
CA PRO A 6 5.83 12.60 -16.86
C PRO A 6 4.57 11.86 -17.35
N GLU A 7 4.11 10.91 -16.56
CA GLU A 7 2.85 10.21 -16.75
C GLU A 7 2.02 10.30 -15.47
N ASN A 8 0.72 10.12 -15.59
CA ASN A 8 -0.21 10.17 -14.47
C ASN A 8 -0.90 8.82 -14.36
N TRP A 9 -0.63 8.09 -13.28
CA TRP A 9 -1.24 6.79 -13.01
C TRP A 9 -2.12 6.88 -11.77
N SER A 10 -3.30 6.29 -11.83
CA SER A 10 -4.12 6.13 -10.62
C SER A 10 -3.48 5.10 -9.69
N LEU A 11 -3.80 5.17 -8.40
CA LEU A 11 -3.37 4.16 -7.42
C LEU A 11 -3.83 2.75 -7.81
N GLN A 12 -5.03 2.64 -8.39
CA GLN A 12 -5.57 1.39 -8.89
C GLN A 12 -4.74 0.82 -10.05
N GLU A 13 -4.38 1.65 -11.03
CA GLU A 13 -3.52 1.26 -12.16
C GLU A 13 -2.15 0.83 -11.67
N LEU A 14 -1.53 1.63 -10.81
CA LEU A 14 -0.22 1.33 -10.23
C LEU A 14 -0.23 0.00 -9.44
N SER A 15 -1.24 -0.20 -8.60
CA SER A 15 -1.39 -1.45 -7.84
C SER A 15 -1.55 -2.67 -8.75
N SER A 16 -2.38 -2.57 -9.79
CA SER A 16 -2.59 -3.66 -10.76
C SER A 16 -1.35 -3.94 -11.59
N ALA A 17 -0.61 -2.90 -11.99
CA ALA A 17 0.65 -3.05 -12.72
C ALA A 17 1.73 -3.74 -11.87
N LEU A 18 1.85 -3.38 -10.58
CA LEU A 18 2.76 -4.02 -9.63
C LEU A 18 2.40 -5.48 -9.32
N GLN A 19 1.15 -5.91 -9.57
CA GLN A 19 0.68 -7.28 -9.41
C GLN A 19 0.66 -8.08 -10.73
N ASP A 20 1.14 -7.48 -11.82
CA ASP A 20 1.09 -8.06 -13.18
C ASP A 20 -0.35 -8.42 -13.62
N THR A 21 -1.32 -7.64 -13.19
CA THR A 21 -2.74 -7.79 -13.55
C THR A 21 -3.23 -6.68 -14.48
N HIS A 22 -2.41 -5.65 -14.70
CA HIS A 22 -2.70 -4.57 -15.63
C HIS A 22 -2.46 -5.02 -17.07
N LYS A 23 -3.32 -4.57 -18.01
CA LYS A 23 -3.27 -5.02 -19.40
C LYS A 23 -2.11 -4.39 -20.19
N ASP A 24 -1.83 -3.11 -19.93
CA ASP A 24 -0.94 -2.30 -20.75
C ASP A 24 0.40 -1.99 -20.06
N HIS A 25 0.48 -2.12 -18.73
CA HIS A 25 1.67 -1.81 -17.96
C HIS A 25 2.21 -3.05 -17.27
N LYS A 26 3.37 -3.52 -17.70
CA LYS A 26 4.11 -4.58 -17.03
C LYS A 26 5.23 -3.95 -16.22
N ILE A 27 5.16 -4.07 -14.88
CA ILE A 27 6.22 -3.58 -13.99
C ILE A 27 7.12 -4.73 -13.58
N VAL A 28 8.42 -4.51 -13.71
CA VAL A 28 9.48 -5.38 -13.20
C VAL A 28 10.19 -4.68 -12.06
N VAL A 29 10.32 -5.36 -10.93
CA VAL A 29 11.13 -4.88 -9.80
C VAL A 29 12.51 -5.51 -9.91
N PRO A 30 13.56 -4.73 -10.19
CA PRO A 30 14.89 -5.28 -10.39
C PRO A 30 15.52 -5.73 -9.07
N MET A 31 16.47 -6.67 -9.17
CA MET A 31 17.13 -7.29 -8.00
C MET A 31 17.89 -6.31 -7.11
N PHE A 32 18.35 -5.20 -7.66
CA PHE A 32 19.09 -4.18 -6.91
C PHE A 32 18.19 -3.34 -6.00
N GLN A 33 16.87 -3.41 -6.18
CA GLN A 33 15.97 -2.71 -5.28
C GLN A 33 16.13 -3.24 -3.85
N ARG A 34 16.07 -2.31 -2.91
CA ARG A 34 16.14 -2.64 -1.48
C ARG A 34 14.95 -3.54 -1.14
N GLY A 35 15.17 -4.52 -0.23
CA GLY A 35 14.11 -5.41 0.23
C GLY A 35 12.86 -4.65 0.66
N SER A 36 11.71 -5.24 0.39
CA SER A 36 10.39 -4.65 0.57
C SER A 36 10.03 -4.27 2.02
N GLY A 37 10.71 -4.79 3.01
CA GLY A 37 10.37 -4.64 4.42
C GLY A 37 11.03 -3.45 5.17
N ARG A 38 11.49 -2.39 4.48
CA ARG A 38 12.16 -1.27 5.15
C ARG A 38 11.23 -0.27 5.83
N TRP A 39 9.99 -0.12 5.33
CA TRP A 39 9.00 0.69 6.01
C TRP A 39 8.35 -0.09 7.13
N GLY A 40 8.40 0.48 8.33
CA GLY A 40 7.62 -0.02 9.45
C GLY A 40 6.15 0.40 9.32
N LYS A 41 5.27 -0.22 10.12
CA LYS A 41 3.82 0.06 10.12
C LYS A 41 3.49 1.55 10.29
N GLU A 42 4.28 2.29 11.06
CA GLU A 42 4.06 3.73 11.27
C GLU A 42 4.35 4.55 10.02
N GLN A 43 5.38 4.19 9.24
CA GLN A 43 5.69 4.85 7.97
C GLN A 43 4.63 4.54 6.92
N GLU A 44 4.18 3.28 6.83
CA GLU A 44 3.07 2.87 5.94
C GLU A 44 1.79 3.64 6.29
N ARG A 45 1.47 3.73 7.59
CA ARG A 45 0.31 4.49 8.07
C ARG A 45 0.40 5.97 7.70
N THR A 46 1.53 6.62 7.96
CA THR A 46 1.75 8.04 7.65
C THR A 46 1.63 8.30 6.15
N PHE A 47 2.11 7.37 5.32
CA PHE A 47 2.00 7.48 3.87
C PHE A 47 0.54 7.40 3.40
N ILE A 48 -0.23 6.42 3.89
CA ILE A 48 -1.67 6.31 3.56
C ILE A 48 -2.46 7.50 4.10
N ASP A 49 -2.18 7.97 5.32
CA ASP A 49 -2.79 9.19 5.86
C ASP A 49 -2.51 10.43 4.97
N SER A 50 -1.31 10.52 4.42
CA SER A 50 -0.97 11.58 3.47
C SER A 50 -1.79 11.50 2.19
N LEU A 51 -2.03 10.28 1.66
CA LEU A 51 -2.91 10.07 0.50
C LEU A 51 -4.35 10.47 0.82
N ILE A 52 -4.87 10.06 1.98
CA ILE A 52 -6.22 10.41 2.45
C ILE A 52 -6.39 11.94 2.55
N LYS A 53 -5.37 12.64 3.02
CA LYS A 53 -5.37 14.11 3.17
C LYS A 53 -5.06 14.86 1.88
N GLY A 54 -4.77 14.15 0.78
CA GLY A 54 -4.39 14.78 -0.49
C GLY A 54 -3.01 15.47 -0.44
N TYR A 55 -2.12 15.05 0.46
CA TYR A 55 -0.77 15.61 0.55
C TYR A 55 0.14 15.03 -0.54
N PRO A 56 1.14 15.79 -1.00
CA PRO A 56 2.11 15.29 -1.95
C PRO A 56 2.88 14.08 -1.39
N VAL A 57 2.85 12.96 -2.10
CA VAL A 57 3.49 11.69 -1.67
C VAL A 57 4.77 11.36 -2.46
N GLY A 58 5.21 12.29 -3.30
CA GLY A 58 6.36 12.13 -4.18
C GLY A 58 6.05 11.35 -5.46
N THR A 59 7.01 11.36 -6.37
CA THR A 59 6.91 10.71 -7.68
C THR A 59 7.51 9.31 -7.63
N MET A 60 7.06 8.41 -8.53
CA MET A 60 7.75 7.14 -8.80
C MET A 60 8.55 7.26 -10.08
N LEU A 61 9.70 6.59 -10.15
CA LEU A 61 10.53 6.57 -11.33
C LEU A 61 10.60 5.17 -11.94
N PHE A 62 10.27 5.08 -13.20
CA PHE A 62 10.40 3.88 -14.01
C PHE A 62 11.37 4.08 -15.16
N TYR A 63 12.09 3.03 -15.51
CA TYR A 63 12.79 2.91 -16.77
C TYR A 63 11.94 2.08 -17.74
N LYS A 64 11.66 2.62 -18.92
CA LYS A 64 10.86 1.95 -19.93
C LYS A 64 11.77 1.28 -20.96
N THR A 65 11.59 -0.02 -21.17
CA THR A 65 12.18 -0.78 -22.27
C THR A 65 11.10 -1.25 -23.23
N VAL A 66 11.47 -1.48 -24.47
CA VAL A 66 10.60 -2.07 -25.50
C VAL A 66 11.35 -3.22 -26.14
N GLU A 67 10.93 -4.46 -25.85
CA GLU A 67 11.47 -5.66 -26.45
C GLU A 67 10.36 -6.44 -27.17
N ASN A 68 10.58 -6.81 -28.43
CA ASN A 68 9.60 -7.54 -29.22
C ASN A 68 8.18 -6.91 -29.25
N ASN A 69 8.11 -5.58 -29.27
CA ASN A 69 6.87 -4.78 -29.15
C ASN A 69 6.15 -4.91 -27.81
N ILE A 70 6.82 -5.39 -26.77
CA ILE A 70 6.29 -5.42 -25.40
C ILE A 70 6.95 -4.30 -24.61
N GLU A 71 6.13 -3.38 -24.10
CA GLU A 71 6.59 -2.32 -23.20
C GLU A 71 6.71 -2.87 -21.78
N THR A 72 7.89 -2.68 -21.19
CA THR A 72 8.17 -3.09 -19.81
C THR A 72 8.68 -1.91 -19.01
N TYR A 73 8.12 -1.70 -17.85
CA TYR A 73 8.47 -0.64 -16.90
C TYR A 73 9.28 -1.23 -15.75
N ILE A 74 10.54 -0.81 -15.64
CA ILE A 74 11.44 -1.27 -14.58
C ILE A 74 11.42 -0.23 -13.47
N LEU A 75 11.06 -0.64 -12.25
CA LEU A 75 10.97 0.26 -11.11
C LEU A 75 12.38 0.69 -10.66
N VAL A 76 12.70 1.98 -10.81
CA VAL A 76 13.99 2.57 -10.41
C VAL A 76 13.90 3.18 -9.02
N ASP A 77 12.83 3.93 -8.71
CA ASP A 77 12.58 4.47 -7.37
C ASP A 77 11.09 4.38 -7.01
N GLY A 78 10.82 4.22 -5.71
CA GLY A 78 9.47 4.19 -5.15
C GLY A 78 9.00 2.80 -4.70
N LEU A 79 9.89 1.81 -4.55
CA LEU A 79 9.51 0.45 -4.14
C LEU A 79 8.69 0.42 -2.84
N GLN A 80 9.09 1.17 -1.81
CA GLN A 80 8.37 1.18 -0.52
C GLN A 80 6.97 1.79 -0.66
N ARG A 81 6.85 2.86 -1.46
CA ARG A 81 5.57 3.49 -1.80
C ARG A 81 4.67 2.52 -2.58
N GLY A 82 5.21 1.89 -3.61
CA GLY A 82 4.50 0.87 -4.40
C GLY A 82 4.00 -0.30 -3.54
N ASN A 83 4.84 -0.81 -2.65
CA ASN A 83 4.46 -1.87 -1.71
C ASN A 83 3.31 -1.43 -0.79
N CYS A 84 3.41 -0.23 -0.23
CA CYS A 84 2.39 0.30 0.67
C CYS A 84 1.06 0.51 -0.08
N ILE A 85 1.10 1.06 -1.30
CA ILE A 85 -0.08 1.21 -2.17
C ILE A 85 -0.71 -0.16 -2.43
N ARG A 86 0.08 -1.14 -2.85
CA ARG A 86 -0.41 -2.49 -3.14
C ARG A 86 -1.05 -3.15 -1.91
N LYS A 87 -0.42 -3.03 -0.73
CA LYS A 87 -0.99 -3.53 0.53
C LYS A 87 -2.33 -2.87 0.82
N TYR A 88 -2.40 -1.54 0.73
CA TYR A 88 -3.62 -0.78 0.97
C TYR A 88 -4.74 -1.16 -0.02
N MET A 89 -4.42 -1.25 -1.30
CA MET A 89 -5.39 -1.61 -2.34
C MET A 89 -5.92 -3.04 -2.18
N ASN A 90 -5.11 -3.97 -1.67
CA ASN A 90 -5.52 -5.36 -1.44
C ASN A 90 -6.24 -5.57 -0.09
N ASN A 91 -5.90 -4.79 0.92
CA ASN A 91 -6.43 -4.94 2.27
C ASN A 91 -6.49 -3.59 3.00
N PRO A 92 -7.42 -2.70 2.62
CA PRO A 92 -7.53 -1.36 3.22
C PRO A 92 -7.86 -1.41 4.72
N THR A 93 -8.46 -2.49 5.19
CA THR A 93 -8.84 -2.63 6.60
C THR A 93 -7.64 -2.79 7.54
N GLU A 94 -6.47 -3.22 7.04
CA GLU A 94 -5.22 -3.21 7.83
C GLU A 94 -4.79 -1.80 8.23
N PHE A 95 -5.19 -0.80 7.46
CA PHE A 95 -4.89 0.62 7.70
C PHE A 95 -5.99 1.34 8.49
N PHE A 96 -6.95 0.60 9.01
CA PHE A 96 -7.97 1.10 9.91
C PHE A 96 -7.49 0.99 11.37
N TYR A 97 -7.55 2.10 12.11
CA TYR A 97 -7.07 2.19 13.48
C TYR A 97 -8.14 2.81 14.37
N ASP A 98 -8.00 2.69 15.68
CA ASP A 98 -8.92 3.31 16.65
C ASP A 98 -9.10 4.82 16.41
N SER A 99 -8.02 5.50 16.01
CA SER A 99 -8.05 6.92 15.63
C SER A 99 -8.82 7.22 14.33
N SER A 100 -9.21 6.20 13.57
CA SER A 100 -10.09 6.34 12.39
C SER A 100 -11.56 6.54 12.80
N ILE A 101 -11.88 6.30 14.07
CA ILE A 101 -13.22 6.45 14.65
C ILE A 101 -13.23 7.75 15.47
N SER A 102 -14.02 8.72 15.03
CA SER A 102 -14.12 10.03 15.69
C SER A 102 -14.87 9.95 17.02
N ASP A 103 -14.62 10.96 17.88
CA ASP A 103 -15.37 11.11 19.14
C ASP A 103 -16.86 11.31 18.88
N ASP A 104 -17.23 12.08 17.84
CA ASP A 104 -18.62 12.33 17.48
C ASP A 104 -19.35 11.03 17.10
N PHE A 105 -18.67 10.14 16.36
CA PHE A 105 -19.25 8.82 16.07
C PHE A 105 -19.47 8.02 17.36
N CYS A 106 -18.45 7.94 18.23
CA CYS A 106 -18.58 7.24 19.53
C CYS A 106 -19.72 7.83 20.37
N LYS A 107 -19.84 9.16 20.40
CA LYS A 107 -20.93 9.86 21.09
C LYS A 107 -22.30 9.48 20.53
N ASN A 108 -22.43 9.34 19.21
CA ASN A 108 -23.69 8.90 18.59
C ASN A 108 -24.05 7.47 18.98
N ILE A 109 -23.09 6.54 18.95
CA ILE A 109 -23.28 5.17 19.43
C ILE A 109 -23.71 5.15 20.90
N LEU A 110 -23.03 5.91 21.78
CA LEU A 110 -23.39 5.95 23.20
C LEU A 110 -24.81 6.49 23.44
N LYS A 111 -25.27 7.49 22.67
CA LYS A 111 -26.66 7.98 22.75
C LYS A 111 -27.68 6.86 22.45
N ILE A 112 -27.42 6.05 21.42
CA ILE A 112 -28.29 4.93 21.03
C ILE A 112 -28.41 3.94 22.19
N VAL A 113 -27.32 3.61 22.86
CA VAL A 113 -27.31 2.67 24.01
C VAL A 113 -27.64 3.37 25.34
N LYS A 114 -28.10 4.63 25.31
CA LYS A 114 -28.49 5.45 26.47
C LYS A 114 -27.35 5.61 27.50
N ARG A 115 -26.14 5.83 27.01
CA ARG A 115 -24.94 6.13 27.80
C ARG A 115 -24.40 7.51 27.44
N ASN A 116 -23.60 8.08 28.34
CA ASN A 116 -23.00 9.41 28.12
C ASN A 116 -21.68 9.55 28.88
N ASN A 117 -20.81 8.54 28.76
CA ASN A 117 -19.49 8.58 29.40
C ASN A 117 -18.41 8.52 28.29
N GLU A 118 -17.60 9.56 28.18
CA GLU A 118 -16.52 9.63 27.18
C GLU A 118 -15.44 8.58 27.40
N GLU A 119 -15.28 8.09 28.62
CA GLU A 119 -14.38 6.97 28.94
C GLU A 119 -14.78 5.69 28.18
N ASP A 120 -16.04 5.56 27.77
CA ASP A 120 -16.54 4.39 27.03
C ASP A 120 -16.16 4.42 25.54
N TYR A 121 -15.64 5.54 25.00
CA TYR A 121 -15.24 5.64 23.57
C TYR A 121 -14.21 4.59 23.18
N HIS A 122 -13.27 4.27 24.05
CA HIS A 122 -12.27 3.24 23.77
C HIS A 122 -12.89 1.85 23.55
N ILE A 123 -13.98 1.53 24.22
CA ILE A 123 -14.68 0.25 24.07
C ILE A 123 -15.27 0.16 22.66
N ILE A 124 -15.96 1.21 22.20
CA ILE A 124 -16.56 1.26 20.85
C ILE A 124 -15.46 1.15 19.79
N ARG A 125 -14.37 1.91 19.95
CA ARG A 125 -13.22 1.88 19.04
C ARG A 125 -12.61 0.49 18.94
N THR A 126 -12.34 -0.14 20.08
CA THR A 126 -11.76 -1.49 20.13
C THR A 126 -12.67 -2.50 19.45
N LEU A 127 -13.96 -2.56 19.79
CA LEU A 127 -14.91 -3.50 19.20
C LEU A 127 -15.01 -3.37 17.68
N LEU A 128 -15.12 -2.14 17.18
CA LEU A 128 -15.25 -1.92 15.74
C LEU A 128 -13.90 -2.12 15.00
N THR A 129 -12.78 -1.75 15.60
CA THR A 129 -11.46 -1.99 15.03
C THR A 129 -11.16 -3.49 14.95
N ASP A 130 -11.48 -4.26 15.99
CA ASP A 130 -11.31 -5.70 16.02
C ASP A 130 -12.25 -6.42 15.02
N PHE A 131 -13.45 -5.89 14.84
CA PHE A 131 -14.37 -6.38 13.84
C PHE A 131 -13.83 -6.16 12.44
N ILE A 132 -13.42 -4.93 12.12
CA ILE A 132 -13.01 -4.57 10.75
C ILE A 132 -11.68 -5.21 10.35
N LYS A 133 -10.74 -5.38 11.27
CA LYS A 133 -9.46 -6.04 11.00
C LYS A 133 -9.57 -7.52 10.62
N LYS A 134 -10.70 -8.15 10.90
CA LYS A 134 -11.01 -9.52 10.44
C LYS A 134 -11.51 -9.55 8.99
N GLN A 135 -11.79 -8.38 8.41
CA GLN A 135 -12.27 -8.23 7.04
C GLN A 135 -11.11 -7.80 6.12
N LYS A 136 -11.25 -7.97 4.82
CA LYS A 136 -10.30 -7.48 3.82
C LYS A 136 -10.77 -6.23 3.07
N THR A 137 -12.05 -5.89 3.19
CA THR A 137 -12.70 -4.79 2.49
C THR A 137 -13.77 -4.18 3.39
N PHE A 138 -14.17 -2.96 3.10
CA PHE A 138 -15.33 -2.32 3.75
C PHE A 138 -16.66 -2.68 3.07
N LYS A 139 -16.65 -3.40 1.93
CA LYS A 139 -17.87 -3.73 1.15
C LYS A 139 -18.59 -4.95 1.70
N ASN A 140 -19.93 -4.88 1.65
CA ASN A 140 -20.83 -6.01 1.93
C ASN A 140 -20.66 -6.65 3.32
N LEU A 141 -20.33 -5.84 4.32
CA LEU A 141 -20.14 -6.32 5.68
C LEU A 141 -21.48 -6.54 6.39
N GLN A 142 -21.48 -7.50 7.32
CA GLN A 142 -22.65 -7.82 8.14
C GLN A 142 -22.49 -7.20 9.53
N TYR A 143 -23.22 -6.13 9.81
CA TYR A 143 -23.04 -5.35 11.04
C TYR A 143 -23.89 -5.79 12.22
N TYR A 144 -24.69 -6.86 12.09
CA TYR A 144 -25.50 -7.37 13.20
C TYR A 144 -24.66 -7.78 14.40
N ASN A 145 -23.57 -8.54 14.17
CA ASN A 145 -22.72 -9.02 15.27
C ASN A 145 -22.04 -7.88 16.04
N PRO A 146 -21.35 -6.91 15.42
CA PRO A 146 -20.77 -5.79 16.16
C PRO A 146 -21.84 -4.91 16.83
N ALA A 147 -22.99 -4.70 16.23
CA ALA A 147 -24.09 -3.98 16.86
C ALA A 147 -24.61 -4.69 18.11
N LYS A 148 -24.80 -6.01 18.03
CA LYS A 148 -25.21 -6.84 19.17
C LYS A 148 -24.17 -6.81 20.29
N GLU A 149 -22.89 -6.96 19.96
CA GLU A 149 -21.78 -6.93 20.93
C GLU A 149 -21.71 -5.59 21.66
N ILE A 150 -21.91 -4.48 20.94
CA ILE A 150 -21.99 -3.14 21.54
C ILE A 150 -23.20 -3.05 22.48
N ALA A 151 -24.40 -3.48 22.05
CA ALA A 151 -25.61 -3.45 22.89
C ALA A 151 -25.40 -4.26 24.18
N GLU A 152 -24.89 -5.48 24.09
CA GLU A 152 -24.60 -6.36 25.23
C GLU A 152 -23.54 -5.74 26.18
N LYS A 153 -22.47 -5.16 25.63
CA LYS A 153 -21.41 -4.54 26.41
C LYS A 153 -21.89 -3.38 27.28
N PHE A 154 -22.87 -2.63 26.76
CA PHE A 154 -23.46 -1.50 27.49
C PHE A 154 -24.77 -1.84 28.21
N GLY A 155 -25.20 -3.09 28.20
CA GLY A 155 -26.44 -3.55 28.84
C GLY A 155 -27.68 -2.93 28.21
N ALA A 156 -27.65 -2.60 26.94
CA ALA A 156 -28.77 -2.06 26.19
C ALA A 156 -29.70 -3.17 25.69
N GLY A 157 -30.98 -2.83 25.53
CA GLY A 157 -31.98 -3.79 25.02
C GLY A 157 -31.84 -4.04 23.51
N TYR A 158 -32.48 -5.11 23.01
CA TYR A 158 -32.41 -5.45 21.57
C TYR A 158 -33.08 -4.41 20.66
N GLU A 159 -33.90 -3.53 21.21
CA GLU A 159 -34.58 -2.45 20.49
C GLU A 159 -33.61 -1.46 19.84
N CYS A 160 -32.43 -1.32 20.39
CA CYS A 160 -31.39 -0.40 19.83
C CYS A 160 -30.54 -0.99 18.71
N ILE A 161 -30.63 -2.33 18.46
CA ILE A 161 -29.76 -3.00 17.49
C ILE A 161 -29.97 -2.45 16.07
N GLY A 162 -31.21 -2.15 15.69
CA GLY A 162 -31.52 -1.58 14.37
C GLY A 162 -30.81 -0.24 14.14
N ASP A 163 -30.89 0.66 15.11
CA ASP A 163 -30.23 1.97 15.03
C ASP A 163 -28.69 1.85 15.04
N LEU A 164 -28.17 0.91 15.84
CA LEU A 164 -26.73 0.61 15.82
C LEU A 164 -26.27 0.09 14.46
N ILE A 165 -27.00 -0.86 13.85
CA ILE A 165 -26.68 -1.37 12.52
C ILE A 165 -26.65 -0.23 11.51
N THR A 166 -27.68 0.61 11.47
CA THR A 166 -27.75 1.74 10.54
C THR A 166 -26.54 2.68 10.73
N THR A 167 -26.28 3.11 11.96
CA THR A 167 -25.18 4.03 12.27
C THR A 167 -23.82 3.45 11.91
N ILE A 168 -23.59 2.15 12.16
CA ILE A 168 -22.34 1.47 11.83
C ILE A 168 -22.23 1.29 10.30
N THR A 169 -23.33 0.97 9.63
CA THR A 169 -23.37 0.83 8.16
C THR A 169 -22.97 2.14 7.50
N ASP A 170 -23.65 3.23 7.84
CA ASP A 170 -23.38 4.58 7.27
C ASP A 170 -21.90 4.96 7.45
N PHE A 171 -21.35 4.71 8.64
CA PHE A 171 -19.94 5.00 8.91
C PHE A 171 -18.97 4.21 8.01
N PHE A 172 -19.22 2.91 7.80
CA PHE A 172 -18.35 2.11 6.97
C PHE A 172 -18.58 2.29 5.46
N GLU A 173 -19.78 2.69 5.04
CA GLU A 173 -20.05 3.14 3.68
C GLU A 173 -19.25 4.40 3.35
N GLU A 174 -19.21 5.40 4.24
CA GLU A 174 -18.32 6.56 4.09
C GLU A 174 -16.83 6.16 3.95
N ARG A 175 -16.38 5.14 4.67
CA ARG A 175 -15.00 4.62 4.55
C ARG A 175 -14.76 3.92 3.22
N GLN A 176 -15.78 3.25 2.69
CA GLN A 176 -15.70 2.66 1.36
C GLN A 176 -15.63 3.74 0.27
N ASP A 177 -16.43 4.79 0.37
CA ASP A 177 -16.39 5.91 -0.56
C ASP A 177 -15.02 6.61 -0.54
N LEU A 178 -14.45 6.77 0.65
CA LEU A 178 -13.10 7.30 0.82
C LEU A 178 -12.07 6.39 0.13
N TYR A 179 -12.14 5.08 0.33
CA TYR A 179 -11.27 4.11 -0.34
C TYR A 179 -11.40 4.19 -1.87
N ASP A 180 -12.63 4.23 -2.39
CA ASP A 180 -12.89 4.32 -3.84
C ASP A 180 -12.35 5.66 -4.41
N SER A 181 -12.45 6.76 -3.65
CA SER A 181 -11.85 8.04 -4.00
C SER A 181 -10.32 7.96 -4.05
N ILE A 182 -9.69 7.36 -3.06
CA ILE A 182 -8.23 7.20 -2.99
C ILE A 182 -7.74 6.31 -4.13
N ALA A 183 -8.44 5.25 -4.47
CA ALA A 183 -8.09 4.36 -5.58
C ALA A 183 -7.95 5.11 -6.92
N ASN A 184 -8.72 6.17 -7.11
CA ASN A 184 -8.68 7.04 -8.28
C ASN A 184 -7.70 8.21 -8.16
N THR A 185 -7.01 8.37 -7.01
CA THR A 185 -6.02 9.43 -6.84
C THR A 185 -4.86 9.23 -7.80
N ILE A 186 -4.47 10.30 -8.47
CA ILE A 186 -3.36 10.29 -9.42
C ILE A 186 -2.03 10.46 -8.70
N ILE A 187 -1.10 9.57 -8.99
CA ILE A 187 0.30 9.70 -8.60
C ILE A 187 1.11 10.06 -9.84
N PRO A 188 1.93 11.11 -9.76
CA PRO A 188 2.86 11.43 -10.84
C PRO A 188 3.94 10.36 -10.94
N VAL A 189 4.11 9.83 -12.13
CA VAL A 189 5.13 8.85 -12.49
C VAL A 189 6.07 9.52 -13.48
N ILE A 190 7.36 9.34 -13.32
CA ILE A 190 8.36 9.75 -14.29
C ILE A 190 8.86 8.51 -15.01
N VAL A 191 8.77 8.50 -16.32
CA VAL A 191 9.25 7.43 -17.18
C VAL A 191 10.51 7.89 -17.90
N TYR A 192 11.62 7.22 -17.61
CA TYR A 192 12.88 7.42 -18.30
C TYR A 192 13.02 6.41 -19.45
N SER A 193 13.32 6.88 -20.64
CA SER A 193 13.49 6.06 -21.86
C SER A 193 14.86 6.29 -22.53
N GLY A 194 15.89 6.57 -21.74
CA GLY A 194 17.25 6.77 -22.22
C GLY A 194 18.09 5.49 -22.27
N ASP A 195 19.40 5.68 -22.26
CA ASP A 195 20.36 4.57 -22.29
C ASP A 195 20.35 3.81 -20.96
N GLU A 196 20.18 2.49 -21.01
CA GLU A 196 20.21 1.60 -19.85
C GLU A 196 21.52 1.70 -19.06
N ALA A 197 22.64 1.91 -19.74
CA ALA A 197 23.95 2.09 -19.12
C ALA A 197 24.02 3.28 -18.14
N THR A 198 23.07 4.23 -18.23
CA THR A 198 22.98 5.38 -17.32
C THR A 198 22.18 5.11 -16.04
N LEU A 199 21.46 4.00 -15.96
CA LEU A 199 20.60 3.69 -14.81
C LEU A 199 21.34 3.65 -13.47
N PRO A 200 22.55 3.05 -13.35
CA PRO A 200 23.28 3.06 -12.09
C PRO A 200 23.59 4.47 -11.59
N GLU A 201 23.96 5.38 -12.51
CA GLU A 201 24.23 6.78 -12.16
C GLU A 201 22.95 7.51 -11.73
N ILE A 202 21.84 7.30 -12.44
CA ILE A 202 20.54 7.87 -12.09
C ILE A 202 20.11 7.37 -10.71
N PHE A 203 20.24 6.08 -10.46
CA PHE A 203 19.87 5.45 -9.20
C PHE A 203 20.71 6.00 -8.03
N ASP A 204 22.02 6.14 -8.20
CA ASP A 204 22.91 6.74 -7.21
C ASP A 204 22.52 8.20 -6.90
N ARG A 205 22.31 9.02 -7.93
CA ARG A 205 21.94 10.43 -7.77
C ARG A 205 20.61 10.63 -7.05
N ILE A 206 19.61 9.78 -7.30
CA ILE A 206 18.30 9.87 -6.65
C ILE A 206 18.38 9.45 -5.18
N ASN A 207 19.16 8.41 -4.89
CA ASN A 207 19.30 7.89 -3.53
C ASN A 207 20.34 8.61 -2.67
N SER A 208 21.22 9.44 -3.27
CA SER A 208 22.29 10.15 -2.55
C SER A 208 21.79 11.14 -1.49
N LYS A 209 20.54 11.62 -1.60
CA LYS A 209 19.92 12.52 -0.62
C LYS A 209 19.08 11.80 0.44
N GLY A 210 18.88 10.48 0.31
CA GLY A 210 18.18 9.64 1.27
C GLY A 210 19.13 8.81 2.13
N THR A 211 18.71 7.61 2.54
CA THR A 211 19.63 6.64 3.17
C THR A 211 20.61 6.16 2.11
N PRO A 212 21.93 6.37 2.26
CA PRO A 212 22.89 5.96 1.25
C PRO A 212 22.77 4.48 0.89
N LEU A 213 22.90 4.18 -0.39
CA LEU A 213 23.04 2.80 -0.86
C LEU A 213 24.41 2.26 -0.43
N ASP A 214 24.47 0.98 -0.12
CA ASP A 214 25.75 0.35 0.00
C ASP A 214 26.37 0.12 -1.42
N LYS A 215 27.70 -0.07 -1.44
CA LYS A 215 28.42 -0.25 -2.70
C LYS A 215 27.93 -1.49 -3.50
N TYR A 216 27.39 -2.49 -2.85
CA TYR A 216 26.90 -3.72 -3.49
C TYR A 216 25.54 -3.49 -4.15
N GLU A 217 24.69 -2.66 -3.57
CA GLU A 217 23.42 -2.23 -4.18
C GLU A 217 23.69 -1.43 -5.47
N ILE A 218 24.70 -0.54 -5.45
CA ILE A 218 25.13 0.23 -6.64
C ILE A 218 25.69 -0.69 -7.72
N TYR A 219 26.56 -1.65 -7.36
CA TYR A 219 27.11 -2.61 -8.32
C TYR A 219 26.03 -3.52 -8.91
N ALA A 220 25.08 -3.94 -8.11
CA ALA A 220 23.95 -4.75 -8.61
C ALA A 220 23.08 -3.97 -9.62
N ALA A 221 22.95 -2.65 -9.45
CA ALA A 221 22.26 -1.78 -10.39
C ALA A 221 23.00 -1.62 -11.74
N ALA A 222 24.32 -1.81 -11.73
CA ALA A 222 25.17 -1.75 -12.94
C ALA A 222 25.14 -3.05 -13.77
N TRP A 223 24.54 -4.13 -13.26
CA TRP A 223 24.48 -5.40 -14.00
C TRP A 223 23.36 -5.36 -15.04
N PRO A 224 23.65 -5.75 -16.28
CA PRO A 224 22.64 -5.85 -17.32
C PRO A 224 21.49 -6.78 -16.89
N ILE A 225 20.27 -6.31 -17.07
CA ILE A 225 19.05 -7.01 -16.58
C ILE A 225 18.82 -8.33 -17.30
N ASN A 226 19.32 -8.45 -18.54
CA ASN A 226 19.10 -9.60 -19.42
C ASN A 226 20.26 -10.59 -19.52
N GLU A 227 21.37 -10.37 -18.81
CA GLU A 227 22.50 -11.30 -18.85
C GLU A 227 22.38 -12.40 -17.78
N LYS A 228 22.66 -13.64 -18.20
CA LYS A 228 22.71 -14.79 -17.28
C LYS A 228 24.12 -14.91 -16.71
N TYR A 229 24.26 -14.74 -15.41
CA TYR A 229 25.51 -14.92 -14.68
C TYR A 229 25.51 -16.24 -13.92
N THR A 230 26.62 -16.97 -13.96
CA THR A 230 26.83 -18.14 -13.11
C THR A 230 27.57 -17.73 -11.85
N ILE A 231 26.92 -17.84 -10.70
CA ILE A 231 27.52 -17.52 -9.40
C ILE A 231 27.97 -18.83 -8.76
N SER A 232 29.28 -19.00 -8.57
CA SER A 232 29.87 -20.20 -7.96
C SER A 232 29.95 -20.15 -6.43
N ASN A 233 29.81 -18.96 -5.83
CA ASN A 233 29.86 -18.80 -4.36
C ASN A 233 28.51 -19.10 -3.72
N THR A 234 28.44 -20.21 -2.97
CA THR A 234 27.21 -20.70 -2.33
C THR A 234 26.53 -19.67 -1.43
N ARG A 235 27.30 -18.87 -0.64
CA ARG A 235 26.73 -17.84 0.24
C ARG A 235 26.07 -16.71 -0.54
N ILE A 236 26.64 -16.33 -1.69
CA ILE A 236 26.04 -15.32 -2.57
C ILE A 236 24.75 -15.87 -3.18
N VAL A 237 24.75 -17.14 -3.61
CA VAL A 237 23.55 -17.80 -4.16
C VAL A 237 22.44 -17.85 -3.12
N GLU A 238 22.75 -18.27 -1.89
CA GLU A 238 21.78 -18.30 -0.78
C GLU A 238 21.20 -16.93 -0.47
N TYR A 239 22.02 -15.89 -0.44
CA TYR A 239 21.57 -14.50 -0.23
C TYR A 239 20.65 -14.03 -1.37
N VAL A 240 21.02 -14.31 -2.60
CA VAL A 240 20.22 -13.97 -3.79
C VAL A 240 18.88 -14.69 -3.75
N ILE A 241 18.86 -16.00 -3.48
CA ILE A 241 17.62 -16.79 -3.36
C ILE A 241 16.72 -16.22 -2.26
N ALA A 242 17.26 -15.96 -1.07
CA ALA A 242 16.49 -15.38 0.04
C ALA A 242 15.88 -14.01 -0.32
N LYS A 243 16.59 -13.19 -1.11
CA LYS A 243 16.08 -11.90 -1.59
C LYS A 243 14.95 -12.09 -2.63
N TYR A 244 15.06 -13.05 -3.53
CA TYR A 244 14.00 -13.43 -4.47
C TYR A 244 12.75 -13.94 -3.74
N ASP A 245 12.93 -14.83 -2.78
CA ASP A 245 11.83 -15.38 -1.99
C ASP A 245 11.06 -14.27 -1.25
N ALA A 246 11.77 -13.26 -0.74
CA ALA A 246 11.16 -12.09 -0.13
C ALA A 246 10.30 -11.31 -1.13
N PHE A 247 10.78 -11.06 -2.34
CA PHE A 247 9.99 -10.39 -3.38
C PHE A 247 8.77 -11.21 -3.81
N VAL A 248 8.93 -12.52 -3.97
CA VAL A 248 7.79 -13.42 -4.30
C VAL A 248 6.77 -13.42 -3.17
N SER A 249 7.21 -13.45 -1.90
CA SER A 249 6.31 -13.39 -0.74
C SER A 249 5.54 -12.07 -0.66
N ASP A 250 6.15 -10.99 -1.15
CA ASP A 250 5.51 -9.68 -1.29
C ASP A 250 4.59 -9.59 -2.53
N GLY A 251 4.49 -10.67 -3.32
CA GLY A 251 3.58 -10.79 -4.44
C GLY A 251 4.11 -10.23 -5.76
N TYR A 252 5.43 -10.00 -5.89
CA TYR A 252 6.04 -9.65 -7.17
C TYR A 252 6.35 -10.88 -7.99
N LYS A 253 6.14 -10.80 -9.30
CA LYS A 253 6.67 -11.79 -10.24
C LYS A 253 8.09 -11.40 -10.61
N ILE A 254 9.00 -12.36 -10.52
CA ILE A 254 10.40 -12.23 -10.89
C ILE A 254 10.58 -13.03 -12.18
N TYR A 255 11.14 -12.40 -13.21
CA TYR A 255 11.34 -12.96 -14.55
C TYR A 255 12.81 -13.23 -14.80
#